data_bb63a4b30679d0d2018334e524c1b434
#
_entry.id   bb63a4b30679d0d2018334e524c1b434
#
_cell.length_a   1.000
_cell.length_b   1.000
_cell.length_c   1.000
_cell.angle_alpha   90.00
_cell.angle_beta   90.00
_cell.angle_gamma   90.00
#
_symmetry.space_group_name_H-M   'P 1'
#
loop_
_entity.id
_entity.type
_entity.pdbx_description
1 polymer ?
#
loop_
_entity_poly.entity_id
_entity_poly.type
_entity_poly.pdbx_seq_one_letter_code
_entity_poly.pdbx_strand_id
1 'polypeptide(L)'
;MRFHHFRRWIEIEINKKAITMVCLWYIISLMIDTRKNSLIFASEISGMNKASFCKFLKNDRGKAVYALEDLSKKQARKYSRALESLNSLPWKAAIVIDATFQNRASEKTENSQRFYRGRGYSIGHRWTNIIILFNNSIIPLKPIPFYSRKYCRDKNIEYKTEHERIVEYFNDFRLEEYIGKHSPKDLVVLADSGYDDRKIQKIFISKKWDFVLCLKSTRSVKSSVRAAKTPKSKGWIQIDRFFKNQRRLAWKNVCVPAKGSKKKRKDFRARHTDGFLRDVDKPVLLVCSELKKRTGGKRKYFACTRIDVDPKIVLIAYGFRWRIEVFNKEIKQHFGFQDVAAKSFDSVVSHVHWVCCAYILLQARPLGVPESARTILEKQRSVAKILQTREKACFLQLLTRIGGTESCKNQLKKALMDI
;
A
#
# COMPACT_ATOMS: atom_id res chain seq x y z
N MET A 1 4.22 29.68 9.41
CA MET A 1 3.41 29.58 8.16
C MET A 1 1.94 29.63 8.52
N ARG A 2 1.11 30.36 7.77
CA ARG A 2 -0.32 30.51 8.10
C ARG A 2 -1.09 29.25 7.74
N PHE A 3 -1.97 28.77 8.62
CA PHE A 3 -2.85 27.61 8.38
C PHE A 3 -3.62 27.71 7.06
N HIS A 4 -3.96 28.92 6.60
CA HIS A 4 -4.60 29.16 5.32
C HIS A 4 -3.79 28.57 4.14
N HIS A 5 -2.48 28.71 4.12
CA HIS A 5 -1.62 28.15 3.08
C HIS A 5 -1.58 26.62 3.12
N PHE A 6 -1.55 26.03 4.32
CA PHE A 6 -1.63 24.57 4.48
C PHE A 6 -2.97 24.01 4.00
N ARG A 7 -4.08 24.66 4.37
CA ARG A 7 -5.42 24.32 3.90
C ARG A 7 -5.49 24.41 2.37
N ARG A 8 -5.08 25.54 1.78
CA ARG A 8 -5.07 25.77 0.33
C ARG A 8 -4.23 24.73 -0.40
N TRP A 9 -3.11 24.30 0.20
CA TRP A 9 -2.28 23.24 -0.35
C TRP A 9 -3.05 21.91 -0.42
N ILE A 10 -3.76 21.49 0.63
CA ILE A 10 -4.62 20.28 0.59
C ILE A 10 -5.70 20.41 -0.50
N GLU A 11 -6.36 21.57 -0.59
CA GLU A 11 -7.40 21.83 -1.58
C GLU A 11 -6.88 21.75 -3.03
N ILE A 12 -5.62 22.12 -3.26
CA ILE A 12 -4.94 22.01 -4.56
C ILE A 12 -4.57 20.55 -4.84
N GLU A 13 -4.04 19.85 -3.85
CA GLU A 13 -3.62 18.45 -4.03
C GLU A 13 -4.82 17.52 -4.28
N ILE A 14 -5.92 17.69 -3.56
CA ILE A 14 -7.15 16.92 -3.74
C ILE A 14 -8.20 17.74 -4.48
N ASN A 15 -8.12 17.98 -5.70
CA ASN A 15 -9.09 18.67 -6.55
C ASN A 15 -10.22 19.43 -5.79
N LYS A 16 -10.18 20.76 -5.79
CA LYS A 16 -11.05 21.67 -5.02
C LYS A 16 -12.57 21.37 -5.10
N LYS A 17 -13.04 20.78 -6.21
CA LYS A 17 -14.45 20.42 -6.39
C LYS A 17 -14.92 19.24 -5.52
N ALA A 18 -14.00 18.43 -5.00
CA ALA A 18 -14.31 17.25 -4.19
C ALA A 18 -14.23 17.52 -2.67
N ILE A 19 -13.70 18.66 -2.24
CA ILE A 19 -13.43 18.96 -0.83
C ILE A 19 -14.50 19.85 -0.21
N THR A 20 -15.23 19.29 0.76
CA THR A 20 -16.03 20.06 1.73
C THR A 20 -15.17 20.36 2.97
N MET A 21 -15.63 21.30 3.82
CA MET A 21 -14.96 21.59 5.11
C MET A 21 -14.89 20.35 6.00
N VAL A 22 -15.92 19.51 6.00
CA VAL A 22 -15.95 18.23 6.75
C VAL A 22 -14.84 17.30 6.24
N CYS A 23 -14.73 17.14 4.92
CA CYS A 23 -13.70 16.34 4.28
C CYS A 23 -12.29 16.83 4.66
N LEU A 24 -12.06 18.14 4.55
CA LEU A 24 -10.77 18.77 4.88
C LEU A 24 -10.35 18.45 6.32
N TRP A 25 -11.22 18.71 7.29
CA TRP A 25 -10.92 18.46 8.69
C TRP A 25 -10.75 16.97 9.00
N TYR A 26 -11.50 16.12 8.32
CA TYR A 26 -11.32 14.67 8.45
C TYR A 26 -9.93 14.23 7.98
N ILE A 27 -9.47 14.70 6.82
CA ILE A 27 -8.13 14.40 6.31
C ILE A 27 -7.06 14.96 7.25
N ILE A 28 -7.22 16.19 7.72
CA ILE A 28 -6.29 16.81 8.66
C ILE A 28 -6.19 15.95 9.94
N SER A 29 -7.31 15.48 10.49
CA SER A 29 -7.30 14.62 11.67
C SER A 29 -6.50 13.34 11.46
N LEU A 30 -6.59 12.73 10.27
CA LEU A 30 -5.82 11.54 9.92
C LEU A 30 -4.31 11.84 9.73
N MET A 31 -3.95 13.08 9.40
CA MET A 31 -2.56 13.48 9.19
C MET A 31 -1.80 13.85 10.47
N ILE A 32 -2.48 14.06 11.58
CA ILE A 32 -1.85 14.60 12.80
C ILE A 32 -1.93 13.66 14.00
N ASP A 33 -2.85 12.70 14.04
CA ASP A 33 -3.05 11.89 15.23
C ASP A 33 -3.23 10.41 14.93
N THR A 34 -2.78 9.61 15.91
CA THR A 34 -2.90 8.15 15.95
C THR A 34 -3.91 7.68 16.98
N ARG A 35 -4.70 8.60 17.58
CA ARG A 35 -5.69 8.25 18.61
C ARG A 35 -6.79 7.38 18.05
N LYS A 36 -7.25 6.46 18.87
CA LYS A 36 -8.45 5.67 18.58
C LYS A 36 -9.65 6.59 18.39
N ASN A 37 -10.47 6.28 17.39
CA ASN A 37 -11.72 6.98 17.10
C ASN A 37 -11.56 8.34 16.40
N SER A 38 -11.06 8.29 15.17
CA SER A 38 -10.80 9.45 14.30
C SER A 38 -11.99 10.40 14.09
N LEU A 39 -13.25 9.93 14.26
CA LEU A 39 -14.44 10.79 14.14
C LEU A 39 -14.60 11.74 15.32
N ILE A 40 -14.31 11.28 16.55
CA ILE A 40 -14.32 12.13 17.74
C ILE A 40 -13.22 13.17 17.63
N PHE A 41 -12.01 12.73 17.31
CA PHE A 41 -10.89 13.63 17.19
C PHE A 41 -11.08 14.68 16.07
N ALA A 42 -11.64 14.28 14.93
CA ALA A 42 -11.98 15.23 13.87
C ALA A 42 -13.02 16.28 14.33
N SER A 43 -13.98 15.87 15.15
CA SER A 43 -14.97 16.76 15.78
C SER A 43 -14.29 17.76 16.75
N GLU A 44 -13.43 17.27 17.62
CA GLU A 44 -12.69 18.09 18.61
C GLU A 44 -11.83 19.18 17.95
N ILE A 45 -10.99 18.82 16.97
CA ILE A 45 -10.07 19.79 16.33
C ILE A 45 -10.77 20.78 15.39
N SER A 46 -11.96 20.42 14.89
CA SER A 46 -12.70 21.26 13.93
C SER A 46 -13.76 22.13 14.58
N GLY A 47 -14.23 21.76 15.77
CA GLY A 47 -15.44 22.31 16.38
C GLY A 47 -16.75 21.88 15.69
N MET A 48 -16.70 20.98 14.72
CA MET A 48 -17.86 20.50 13.98
C MET A 48 -18.52 19.30 14.67
N ASN A 49 -19.84 19.14 14.50
CA ASN A 49 -20.55 18.01 15.11
C ASN A 49 -20.07 16.67 14.52
N LYS A 50 -19.84 15.68 15.39
CA LYS A 50 -19.48 14.30 15.00
C LYS A 50 -20.44 13.69 14.00
N ALA A 51 -21.76 14.00 14.08
CA ALA A 51 -22.75 13.53 13.13
C ALA A 51 -22.46 13.95 11.67
N SER A 52 -21.87 15.12 11.47
CA SER A 52 -21.45 15.59 10.14
C SER A 52 -20.40 14.68 9.53
N PHE A 53 -19.42 14.22 10.32
CA PHE A 53 -18.41 13.26 9.86
C PHE A 53 -18.98 11.89 9.59
N CYS A 54 -19.96 11.42 10.40
CA CYS A 54 -20.66 10.17 10.14
C CYS A 54 -21.42 10.20 8.82
N LYS A 55 -22.18 11.29 8.55
CA LYS A 55 -22.89 11.50 7.27
C LYS A 55 -21.92 11.56 6.10
N PHE A 56 -20.83 12.32 6.25
CA PHE A 56 -19.77 12.42 5.25
C PHE A 56 -19.22 11.06 4.85
N LEU A 57 -18.79 10.23 5.79
CA LEU A 57 -18.25 8.91 5.47
C LEU A 57 -19.28 7.98 4.83
N LYS A 58 -20.56 8.06 5.23
CA LYS A 58 -21.62 7.21 4.69
C LYS A 58 -22.00 7.61 3.26
N ASN A 59 -22.12 8.90 2.98
CA ASN A 59 -22.70 9.38 1.73
C ASN A 59 -21.65 9.65 0.64
N ASP A 60 -20.39 9.88 1.02
CA ASP A 60 -19.34 10.33 0.08
C ASP A 60 -18.34 9.22 -0.31
N ARG A 61 -18.78 7.94 -0.27
CA ARG A 61 -17.93 6.82 -0.71
C ARG A 61 -17.35 7.02 -2.11
N GLY A 62 -18.18 7.41 -3.07
CA GLY A 62 -17.75 7.67 -4.45
C GLY A 62 -16.70 8.77 -4.53
N LYS A 63 -16.89 9.86 -3.77
CA LYS A 63 -15.92 10.97 -3.70
C LYS A 63 -14.58 10.53 -3.09
N ALA A 64 -14.60 9.70 -2.04
CA ALA A 64 -13.38 9.17 -1.42
C ALA A 64 -12.57 8.32 -2.41
N VAL A 65 -13.25 7.44 -3.15
CA VAL A 65 -12.62 6.61 -4.20
C VAL A 65 -12.02 7.48 -5.29
N TYR A 66 -12.79 8.43 -5.83
CA TYR A 66 -12.33 9.33 -6.87
C TYR A 66 -11.15 10.20 -6.41
N ALA A 67 -11.22 10.77 -5.22
CA ALA A 67 -10.14 11.58 -4.66
C ALA A 67 -8.83 10.79 -4.51
N LEU A 68 -8.90 9.53 -4.07
CA LEU A 68 -7.73 8.67 -3.99
C LEU A 68 -7.15 8.36 -5.37
N GLU A 69 -7.98 8.00 -6.35
CA GLU A 69 -7.51 7.67 -7.70
C GLU A 69 -6.85 8.89 -8.36
N ASP A 70 -7.46 10.08 -8.28
CA ASP A 70 -6.91 11.31 -8.83
C ASP A 70 -5.58 11.69 -8.15
N LEU A 71 -5.55 11.68 -6.82
CA LEU A 71 -4.35 11.98 -6.05
C LEU A 71 -3.22 10.98 -6.32
N SER A 72 -3.55 9.69 -6.42
CA SER A 72 -2.58 8.63 -6.73
C SER A 72 -1.97 8.84 -8.12
N LYS A 73 -2.80 9.13 -9.14
CA LYS A 73 -2.35 9.43 -10.50
C LYS A 73 -1.45 10.67 -10.54
N LYS A 74 -1.88 11.75 -9.88
CA LYS A 74 -1.13 13.00 -9.81
C LYS A 74 0.26 12.81 -9.19
N GLN A 75 0.33 12.15 -8.04
CA GLN A 75 1.58 11.92 -7.33
C GLN A 75 2.47 10.90 -8.06
N ALA A 76 1.91 9.83 -8.61
CA ALA A 76 2.66 8.87 -9.40
C ALA A 76 3.31 9.54 -10.62
N ARG A 77 2.57 10.38 -11.36
CA ARG A 77 3.12 11.16 -12.48
C ARG A 77 4.23 12.12 -12.06
N LYS A 78 4.12 12.74 -10.89
CA LYS A 78 5.17 13.62 -10.35
C LYS A 78 6.47 12.85 -10.13
N TYR A 79 6.39 11.67 -9.51
CA TYR A 79 7.56 10.83 -9.26
C TYR A 79 8.07 10.14 -10.53
N SER A 80 7.19 9.84 -11.49
CA SER A 80 7.58 9.21 -12.75
C SER A 80 8.41 10.11 -13.68
N ARG A 81 8.33 11.43 -13.53
CA ARG A 81 9.13 12.38 -14.34
C ARG A 81 10.64 12.30 -14.07
N ALA A 82 11.01 11.90 -12.85
CA ALA A 82 12.40 11.72 -12.44
C ALA A 82 12.78 10.23 -12.36
N LEU A 83 12.27 9.40 -13.28
CA LEU A 83 12.42 7.96 -13.23
C LEU A 83 13.86 7.51 -13.49
N GLU A 84 14.56 7.32 -12.39
CA GLU A 84 15.75 6.49 -12.34
C GLU A 84 15.36 5.01 -12.17
N SER A 85 16.27 4.12 -12.55
CA SER A 85 16.08 2.69 -12.28
C SER A 85 15.81 2.43 -10.79
N LEU A 86 14.90 1.52 -10.48
CA LEU A 86 14.57 1.14 -9.12
C LEU A 86 15.79 0.49 -8.43
N ASN A 87 16.62 1.29 -7.74
CA ASN A 87 17.87 0.86 -7.08
C ASN A 87 18.74 -0.09 -7.96
N SER A 88 19.08 0.33 -9.15
CA SER A 88 19.88 -0.43 -10.11
C SER A 88 19.22 -1.72 -10.62
N LEU A 89 17.91 -1.88 -10.45
CA LEU A 89 17.13 -2.95 -11.08
C LEU A 89 16.78 -2.57 -12.52
N PRO A 90 16.47 -3.57 -13.39
CA PRO A 90 16.08 -3.30 -14.77
C PRO A 90 14.67 -2.67 -14.92
N TRP A 91 14.00 -2.41 -13.83
CA TRP A 91 12.69 -1.75 -13.78
C TRP A 91 12.78 -0.39 -13.10
N LYS A 92 11.89 0.51 -13.48
CA LYS A 92 11.81 1.88 -12.95
C LYS A 92 10.76 2.02 -11.86
N ALA A 93 9.74 1.17 -11.88
CA ALA A 93 8.67 1.14 -10.90
C ALA A 93 8.28 -0.29 -10.55
N ALA A 94 7.68 -0.47 -9.38
CA ALA A 94 7.08 -1.74 -8.99
C ALA A 94 5.64 -1.55 -8.52
N ILE A 95 4.73 -2.43 -8.94
CA ILE A 95 3.43 -2.62 -8.30
C ILE A 95 3.58 -3.74 -7.27
N VAL A 96 3.13 -3.50 -6.04
CA VAL A 96 3.15 -4.51 -4.99
C VAL A 96 1.73 -4.77 -4.49
N ILE A 97 1.40 -6.05 -4.33
CA ILE A 97 0.08 -6.51 -3.90
C ILE A 97 0.23 -7.31 -2.61
N ASP A 98 -0.58 -6.99 -1.60
CA ASP A 98 -0.61 -7.73 -0.34
C ASP A 98 -1.94 -7.56 0.39
N ALA A 99 -2.37 -8.60 1.12
CA ALA A 99 -3.57 -8.54 1.93
C ALA A 99 -3.31 -7.90 3.29
N THR A 100 -4.30 -7.15 3.79
CA THR A 100 -4.26 -6.62 5.14
C THR A 100 -5.62 -6.77 5.84
N PHE A 101 -5.61 -6.73 7.16
CA PHE A 101 -6.80 -6.83 7.99
C PHE A 101 -7.07 -5.53 8.72
N GLN A 102 -8.33 -5.19 8.80
CA GLN A 102 -8.87 -4.13 9.63
C GLN A 102 -9.71 -4.79 10.73
N ASN A 103 -9.18 -4.85 11.95
CA ASN A 103 -9.84 -5.51 13.07
C ASN A 103 -11.10 -4.74 13.49
N ARG A 104 -12.11 -5.48 13.98
CA ARG A 104 -13.34 -4.95 14.53
C ARG A 104 -13.62 -5.60 15.88
N ALA A 105 -14.31 -4.87 16.75
CA ALA A 105 -14.69 -5.38 18.08
C ALA A 105 -15.83 -6.40 18.00
N SER A 106 -16.66 -6.34 16.95
CA SER A 106 -17.81 -7.24 16.81
C SER A 106 -18.18 -7.50 15.35
N GLU A 107 -18.96 -8.55 15.13
CA GLU A 107 -19.54 -8.92 13.83
C GLU A 107 -20.75 -8.04 13.43
N LYS A 108 -21.19 -7.10 14.29
CA LYS A 108 -22.33 -6.21 14.01
C LYS A 108 -22.06 -5.17 12.94
N THR A 109 -20.78 -4.97 12.55
CA THR A 109 -20.42 -4.12 11.41
C THR A 109 -20.73 -4.85 10.12
N GLU A 110 -21.38 -4.20 9.16
CA GLU A 110 -21.65 -4.78 7.83
C GLU A 110 -20.36 -5.34 7.20
N ASN A 111 -20.47 -6.49 6.53
CA ASN A 111 -19.38 -7.19 5.87
C ASN A 111 -18.22 -7.62 6.78
N SER A 112 -18.34 -7.56 8.11
CA SER A 112 -17.33 -8.11 9.01
C SER A 112 -17.40 -9.64 9.02
N GLN A 113 -16.23 -10.27 9.17
CA GLN A 113 -16.08 -11.73 9.11
C GLN A 113 -15.04 -12.19 10.11
N ARG A 114 -15.10 -13.48 10.47
CA ARG A 114 -14.03 -14.17 11.19
C ARG A 114 -12.98 -14.69 10.22
N PHE A 115 -11.73 -14.35 10.50
CA PHE A 115 -10.59 -14.82 9.74
C PHE A 115 -9.61 -15.57 10.64
N TYR A 116 -9.22 -16.78 10.23
CA TYR A 116 -8.20 -17.54 10.93
C TYR A 116 -6.81 -16.98 10.63
N ARG A 117 -6.01 -16.77 11.69
CA ARG A 117 -4.65 -16.19 11.58
C ARG A 117 -3.54 -17.13 12.10
N GLY A 118 -3.74 -18.42 12.01
CA GLY A 118 -2.77 -19.41 12.48
C GLY A 118 -2.73 -19.64 13.99
N ARG A 119 -3.07 -18.63 14.79
CA ARG A 119 -3.12 -18.71 16.28
C ARG A 119 -4.48 -18.27 16.86
N GLY A 120 -5.54 -18.33 16.04
CA GLY A 120 -6.88 -17.93 16.46
C GLY A 120 -7.61 -17.11 15.39
N TYR A 121 -8.82 -16.65 15.74
CA TYR A 121 -9.67 -15.87 14.85
C TYR A 121 -9.59 -14.39 15.17
N SER A 122 -9.62 -13.57 14.11
CA SER A 122 -9.84 -12.13 14.20
C SER A 122 -11.14 -11.78 13.48
N ILE A 123 -11.92 -10.85 14.03
CA ILE A 123 -13.13 -10.33 13.40
C ILE A 123 -12.78 -9.02 12.71
N GLY A 124 -13.31 -8.80 11.50
CA GLY A 124 -13.12 -7.53 10.81
C GLY A 124 -13.27 -7.61 9.30
N HIS A 125 -12.61 -6.68 8.62
CA HIS A 125 -12.60 -6.58 7.16
C HIS A 125 -11.23 -6.96 6.62
N ARG A 126 -11.23 -7.65 5.48
CA ARG A 126 -10.03 -7.95 4.71
C ARG A 126 -9.94 -7.02 3.51
N TRP A 127 -8.74 -6.56 3.23
CA TRP A 127 -8.42 -5.68 2.12
C TRP A 127 -7.25 -6.24 1.34
N THR A 128 -7.27 -6.12 0.03
CA THR A 128 -6.08 -6.25 -0.79
C THR A 128 -5.57 -4.85 -1.09
N ASN A 129 -4.45 -4.50 -0.48
CA ASN A 129 -3.76 -3.26 -0.77
C ASN A 129 -2.86 -3.41 -1.99
N ILE A 130 -2.82 -2.38 -2.79
CA ILE A 130 -1.97 -2.26 -3.97
C ILE A 130 -1.22 -0.94 -3.86
N ILE A 131 0.08 -0.97 -4.06
CA ILE A 131 0.91 0.23 -4.06
C ILE A 131 1.78 0.29 -5.32
N ILE A 132 2.06 1.49 -5.81
CA ILE A 132 3.15 1.73 -6.76
C ILE A 132 4.36 2.21 -5.97
N LEU A 133 5.51 1.65 -6.26
CA LEU A 133 6.80 2.03 -5.71
C LEU A 133 7.65 2.72 -6.75
N PHE A 134 8.19 3.86 -6.38
CA PHE A 134 9.33 4.51 -7.01
C PHE A 134 10.42 4.57 -5.96
N ASN A 135 11.69 4.36 -6.26
CA ASN A 135 12.81 4.34 -5.30
C ASN A 135 12.45 4.50 -3.80
N ASN A 136 12.14 5.70 -3.34
CA ASN A 136 11.83 6.00 -1.94
C ASN A 136 10.37 6.35 -1.67
N SER A 137 9.51 6.33 -2.71
CA SER A 137 8.11 6.76 -2.59
C SER A 137 7.15 5.59 -2.70
N ILE A 138 6.16 5.58 -1.82
CA ILE A 138 5.06 4.61 -1.78
C ILE A 138 3.78 5.37 -2.13
N ILE A 139 3.10 4.96 -3.19
CA ILE A 139 1.82 5.54 -3.57
C ILE A 139 0.77 4.44 -3.51
N PRO A 140 -0.12 4.46 -2.52
CA PRO A 140 -1.25 3.54 -2.48
C PRO A 140 -2.18 3.81 -3.66
N LEU A 141 -2.63 2.72 -4.26
CA LEU A 141 -3.72 2.69 -5.22
C LEU A 141 -5.03 2.40 -4.49
N LYS A 142 -6.12 2.34 -5.21
CA LYS A 142 -7.43 1.98 -4.68
C LYS A 142 -7.39 0.60 -4.01
N PRO A 143 -7.61 0.51 -2.69
CA PRO A 143 -7.68 -0.77 -1.99
C PRO A 143 -8.89 -1.58 -2.44
N ILE A 144 -8.72 -2.88 -2.61
CA ILE A 144 -9.81 -3.79 -3.00
C ILE A 144 -10.41 -4.40 -1.74
N PRO A 145 -11.69 -4.15 -1.42
CA PRO A 145 -12.36 -4.79 -0.31
C PRO A 145 -12.72 -6.24 -0.63
N PHE A 146 -12.58 -7.12 0.35
CA PHE A 146 -13.15 -8.45 0.28
C PHE A 146 -14.63 -8.41 0.74
N TYR A 147 -15.53 -9.01 -0.04
CA TYR A 147 -16.94 -9.12 0.31
C TYR A 147 -17.27 -10.54 0.75
N SER A 148 -17.98 -10.67 1.88
CA SER A 148 -18.48 -11.96 2.34
C SER A 148 -19.64 -12.44 1.46
N ARG A 149 -19.82 -13.76 1.38
CA ARG A 149 -20.98 -14.34 0.68
C ARG A 149 -22.32 -13.84 1.27
N LYS A 150 -22.38 -13.68 2.61
CA LYS A 150 -23.56 -13.13 3.30
C LYS A 150 -23.82 -11.70 2.84
N TYR A 151 -22.80 -10.82 2.90
CA TYR A 151 -22.93 -9.42 2.46
C TYR A 151 -23.34 -9.32 0.98
N CYS A 152 -22.78 -10.16 0.12
CA CYS A 152 -23.16 -10.18 -1.31
C CYS A 152 -24.63 -10.54 -1.50
N ARG A 153 -25.15 -11.55 -0.77
CA ARG A 153 -26.57 -11.90 -0.80
C ARG A 153 -27.45 -10.77 -0.29
N ASP A 154 -27.11 -10.19 0.87
CA ASP A 154 -27.89 -9.13 1.51
C ASP A 154 -27.96 -7.84 0.64
N LYS A 155 -26.97 -7.59 -0.18
CA LYS A 155 -26.86 -6.42 -1.07
C LYS A 155 -27.16 -6.73 -2.54
N ASN A 156 -27.52 -7.96 -2.87
CA ASN A 156 -27.74 -8.43 -4.25
C ASN A 156 -26.54 -8.14 -5.17
N ILE A 157 -25.32 -8.43 -4.68
CA ILE A 157 -24.06 -8.25 -5.40
C ILE A 157 -23.48 -9.61 -5.74
N GLU A 158 -22.95 -9.79 -6.96
CA GLU A 158 -22.25 -11.00 -7.34
C GLU A 158 -21.03 -11.26 -6.43
N TYR A 159 -20.96 -12.48 -5.90
CA TYR A 159 -19.80 -12.90 -5.11
C TYR A 159 -18.61 -13.20 -6.02
N LYS A 160 -17.47 -12.56 -5.74
CA LYS A 160 -16.20 -12.82 -6.40
C LYS A 160 -15.11 -13.07 -5.37
N THR A 161 -14.24 -14.00 -5.66
CA THR A 161 -13.05 -14.28 -4.85
C THR A 161 -12.07 -13.10 -4.88
N GLU A 162 -11.14 -13.05 -3.93
CA GLU A 162 -10.08 -12.04 -3.92
C GLU A 162 -9.30 -11.99 -5.25
N HIS A 163 -8.94 -13.16 -5.80
CA HIS A 163 -8.19 -13.25 -7.04
C HIS A 163 -8.99 -12.72 -8.24
N GLU A 164 -10.27 -13.03 -8.32
CA GLU A 164 -11.15 -12.52 -9.39
C GLU A 164 -11.29 -11.00 -9.33
N ARG A 165 -11.41 -10.42 -8.12
CA ARG A 165 -11.44 -8.96 -7.95
C ARG A 165 -10.13 -8.29 -8.32
N ILE A 166 -8.99 -8.94 -8.08
CA ILE A 166 -7.68 -8.46 -8.51
C ILE A 166 -7.58 -8.46 -10.04
N VAL A 167 -8.08 -9.52 -10.68
CA VAL A 167 -8.10 -9.61 -12.15
C VAL A 167 -8.98 -8.53 -12.75
N GLU A 168 -10.20 -8.31 -12.21
CA GLU A 168 -11.07 -7.20 -12.62
C GLU A 168 -10.39 -5.85 -12.46
N TYR A 169 -9.82 -5.59 -11.27
CA TYR A 169 -9.12 -4.35 -11.02
C TYR A 169 -8.02 -4.08 -12.06
N PHE A 170 -7.19 -5.07 -12.37
CA PHE A 170 -6.13 -4.90 -13.34
C PHE A 170 -6.60 -4.92 -14.80
N ASN A 171 -7.75 -5.50 -15.13
CA ASN A 171 -8.35 -5.35 -16.46
C ASN A 171 -8.60 -3.87 -16.78
N ASP A 172 -9.18 -3.14 -15.83
CA ASP A 172 -9.55 -1.74 -15.98
C ASP A 172 -8.37 -0.77 -15.72
N PHE A 173 -7.32 -1.25 -15.05
CA PHE A 173 -6.19 -0.42 -14.65
C PHE A 173 -5.34 0.01 -15.87
N ARG A 174 -5.18 1.32 -16.03
CA ARG A 174 -4.37 1.94 -17.08
C ARG A 174 -3.09 2.52 -16.51
N LEU A 175 -1.98 1.85 -16.73
CA LEU A 175 -0.68 2.23 -16.19
C LEU A 175 -0.23 3.61 -16.65
N GLU A 176 -0.58 3.98 -17.88
CA GLU A 176 -0.23 5.27 -18.52
C GLU A 176 -0.79 6.47 -17.75
N GLU A 177 -1.89 6.27 -17.02
CA GLU A 177 -2.48 7.32 -16.19
C GLU A 177 -1.63 7.65 -14.96
N TYR A 178 -0.77 6.72 -14.54
CA TYR A 178 0.09 6.84 -13.36
C TYR A 178 1.53 7.20 -13.71
N ILE A 179 2.12 6.56 -14.71
CA ILE A 179 3.54 6.74 -15.03
C ILE A 179 3.80 7.44 -16.36
N GLY A 180 2.73 7.84 -17.08
CA GLY A 180 2.86 8.52 -18.37
C GLY A 180 3.36 7.59 -19.48
N LYS A 181 4.05 8.15 -20.48
CA LYS A 181 4.60 7.42 -21.63
C LYS A 181 5.85 6.60 -21.22
N HIS A 182 5.66 5.46 -20.62
CA HIS A 182 6.72 4.52 -20.27
C HIS A 182 6.45 3.15 -20.89
N SER A 183 7.52 2.37 -21.10
CA SER A 183 7.37 1.00 -21.54
C SER A 183 6.69 0.17 -20.43
N PRO A 184 5.73 -0.69 -20.76
CA PRO A 184 5.22 -1.68 -19.80
C PRO A 184 6.33 -2.54 -19.15
N LYS A 185 7.45 -2.73 -19.86
CA LYS A 185 8.64 -3.45 -19.35
C LYS A 185 9.43 -2.67 -18.28
N ASP A 186 9.16 -1.38 -18.10
CA ASP A 186 9.75 -0.58 -17.01
C ASP A 186 9.11 -0.88 -15.65
N LEU A 187 8.02 -1.67 -15.65
CA LEU A 187 7.27 -2.06 -14.47
C LEU A 187 7.49 -3.52 -14.10
N VAL A 188 7.60 -3.80 -12.81
CA VAL A 188 7.55 -5.15 -12.25
C VAL A 188 6.42 -5.29 -11.24
N VAL A 189 5.67 -6.39 -11.28
CA VAL A 189 4.68 -6.72 -10.27
C VAL A 189 5.28 -7.68 -9.26
N LEU A 190 5.14 -7.36 -7.98
CA LEU A 190 5.68 -8.13 -6.85
C LEU A 190 4.53 -8.61 -5.96
N ALA A 191 4.44 -9.90 -5.70
CA ALA A 191 3.47 -10.45 -4.77
C ALA A 191 3.99 -11.71 -4.07
N ASP A 192 3.37 -12.06 -2.96
CA ASP A 192 3.70 -13.26 -2.23
C ASP A 192 3.05 -14.52 -2.84
N SER A 193 3.27 -15.67 -2.22
CA SER A 193 2.73 -16.94 -2.70
C SER A 193 1.20 -17.07 -2.55
N GLY A 194 0.56 -16.17 -1.84
CA GLY A 194 -0.90 -16.07 -1.79
C GLY A 194 -1.50 -15.71 -3.15
N TYR A 195 -0.73 -14.96 -3.96
CA TYR A 195 -1.11 -14.52 -5.31
C TYR A 195 -0.48 -15.36 -6.43
N ASP A 196 0.05 -16.55 -6.11
CA ASP A 196 0.47 -17.54 -7.11
C ASP A 196 -0.77 -18.17 -7.76
N ASP A 197 -1.39 -17.43 -8.66
CA ASP A 197 -2.62 -17.78 -9.36
C ASP A 197 -2.49 -17.55 -10.86
N ARG A 198 -2.98 -18.50 -11.66
CA ARG A 198 -2.88 -18.45 -13.12
C ARG A 198 -3.65 -17.28 -13.75
N LYS A 199 -4.83 -16.92 -13.20
CA LYS A 199 -5.63 -15.80 -13.74
C LYS A 199 -4.90 -14.48 -13.54
N ILE A 200 -4.29 -14.29 -12.35
CA ILE A 200 -3.49 -13.12 -12.02
C ILE A 200 -2.23 -13.04 -12.89
N GLN A 201 -1.54 -14.17 -13.10
CA GLN A 201 -0.34 -14.21 -13.95
C GLN A 201 -0.66 -13.89 -15.42
N LYS A 202 -1.79 -14.40 -15.93
CA LYS A 202 -2.24 -14.14 -17.31
C LYS A 202 -2.54 -12.67 -17.55
N ILE A 203 -3.19 -11.97 -16.59
CA ILE A 203 -3.48 -10.53 -16.75
C ILE A 203 -2.19 -9.70 -16.81
N PHE A 204 -1.16 -10.02 -16.03
CA PHE A 204 0.11 -9.29 -16.10
C PHE A 204 0.82 -9.54 -17.44
N ILE A 205 0.78 -10.77 -17.94
CA ILE A 205 1.37 -11.10 -19.24
C ILE A 205 0.62 -10.41 -20.39
N SER A 206 -0.71 -10.38 -20.39
CA SER A 206 -1.51 -9.69 -21.41
C SER A 206 -1.23 -8.19 -21.47
N LYS A 207 -0.94 -7.58 -20.31
CA LYS A 207 -0.52 -6.16 -20.19
C LYS A 207 0.97 -5.94 -20.50
N LYS A 208 1.70 -7.00 -20.84
CA LYS A 208 3.16 -6.97 -21.10
C LYS A 208 4.00 -6.48 -19.91
N TRP A 209 3.48 -6.63 -18.69
CA TRP A 209 4.22 -6.29 -17.47
C TRP A 209 5.11 -7.44 -17.04
N ASP A 210 6.27 -7.09 -16.49
CA ASP A 210 7.08 -8.09 -15.82
C ASP A 210 6.54 -8.39 -14.43
N PHE A 211 6.80 -9.61 -13.94
CA PHE A 211 6.52 -9.96 -12.56
C PHE A 211 7.67 -10.72 -11.91
N VAL A 212 7.79 -10.58 -10.60
CA VAL A 212 8.56 -11.44 -9.70
C VAL A 212 7.64 -11.91 -8.59
N LEU A 213 7.16 -13.14 -8.70
CA LEU A 213 6.22 -13.74 -7.76
C LEU A 213 6.89 -14.84 -6.94
N CYS A 214 6.59 -14.89 -5.64
CA CYS A 214 6.89 -16.05 -4.84
C CYS A 214 5.87 -17.15 -5.16
N LEU A 215 6.34 -18.37 -5.42
CA LEU A 215 5.52 -19.51 -5.79
C LEU A 215 5.24 -20.43 -4.59
N LYS A 216 4.09 -21.08 -4.59
CA LYS A 216 3.81 -22.19 -3.69
C LYS A 216 4.73 -23.37 -4.01
N SER A 217 5.18 -24.12 -3.01
CA SER A 217 6.03 -25.33 -3.21
C SER A 217 5.35 -26.40 -4.07
N THR A 218 4.03 -26.37 -4.11
CA THR A 218 3.19 -27.30 -4.90
C THR A 218 2.92 -26.80 -6.33
N ARG A 219 3.42 -25.59 -6.72
CA ARG A 219 3.22 -25.06 -8.06
C ARG A 219 3.82 -25.98 -9.12
N SER A 220 3.02 -26.35 -10.12
CA SER A 220 3.46 -27.18 -11.24
C SER A 220 4.29 -26.38 -12.23
N VAL A 221 5.49 -26.87 -12.51
CA VAL A 221 6.47 -26.27 -13.43
C VAL A 221 7.04 -27.30 -14.39
N LYS A 222 7.64 -26.82 -15.48
CA LYS A 222 8.27 -27.64 -16.52
C LYS A 222 9.49 -26.88 -17.05
N SER A 223 10.66 -27.53 -17.19
CA SER A 223 11.83 -26.87 -17.78
C SER A 223 11.63 -26.59 -19.27
N SER A 224 12.32 -25.60 -19.83
CA SER A 224 12.26 -25.27 -21.24
C SER A 224 12.70 -26.43 -22.12
N VAL A 225 13.76 -27.16 -21.74
CA VAL A 225 14.24 -28.36 -22.44
C VAL A 225 13.16 -29.46 -22.47
N ARG A 226 12.47 -29.67 -21.35
CA ARG A 226 11.39 -30.67 -21.26
C ARG A 226 10.13 -30.20 -22.02
N ALA A 227 9.88 -28.91 -22.04
CA ALA A 227 8.77 -28.34 -22.79
C ALA A 227 8.90 -28.56 -24.30
N ALA A 228 10.14 -28.49 -24.83
CA ALA A 228 10.41 -28.78 -26.25
C ALA A 228 10.21 -30.26 -26.63
N LYS A 229 10.35 -31.18 -25.64
CA LYS A 229 10.36 -32.62 -25.88
C LYS A 229 9.05 -33.33 -25.52
N THR A 230 8.12 -32.67 -24.84
CA THR A 230 6.88 -33.31 -24.35
C THR A 230 5.66 -32.45 -24.63
N PRO A 231 4.47 -33.10 -24.90
CA PRO A 231 3.23 -32.38 -25.10
C PRO A 231 2.90 -31.40 -23.96
N LYS A 232 2.13 -30.34 -24.28
CA LYS A 232 1.73 -29.31 -23.28
C LYS A 232 1.07 -29.89 -22.02
N SER A 233 0.33 -31.00 -22.15
CA SER A 233 -0.38 -31.67 -21.04
C SER A 233 0.52 -32.51 -20.14
N LYS A 234 1.70 -32.96 -20.61
CA LYS A 234 2.55 -33.94 -19.90
C LYS A 234 3.83 -33.27 -19.36
N GLY A 235 4.50 -33.92 -18.40
CA GLY A 235 5.83 -33.52 -17.92
C GLY A 235 5.82 -32.43 -16.85
N TRP A 236 4.69 -32.08 -16.25
CA TRP A 236 4.56 -31.13 -15.16
C TRP A 236 4.98 -31.76 -13.83
N ILE A 237 5.80 -31.02 -13.05
CA ILE A 237 6.32 -31.46 -11.75
C ILE A 237 6.15 -30.31 -10.76
N GLN A 238 5.85 -30.63 -9.50
CA GLN A 238 5.84 -29.62 -8.43
C GLN A 238 7.22 -28.98 -8.29
N ILE A 239 7.29 -27.66 -8.12
CA ILE A 239 8.55 -26.91 -8.13
C ILE A 239 9.53 -27.37 -7.05
N ASP A 240 9.04 -27.79 -5.88
CA ASP A 240 9.88 -28.37 -4.84
C ASP A 240 10.58 -29.66 -5.32
N ARG A 241 9.83 -30.60 -5.88
CA ARG A 241 10.35 -31.83 -6.47
C ARG A 241 11.24 -31.55 -7.68
N PHE A 242 10.85 -30.58 -8.51
CA PHE A 242 11.62 -30.14 -9.67
C PHE A 242 13.04 -29.75 -9.27
N PHE A 243 13.19 -28.83 -8.31
CA PHE A 243 14.52 -28.41 -7.87
C PHE A 243 15.26 -29.47 -7.03
N LYS A 244 14.59 -30.38 -6.34
CA LYS A 244 15.24 -31.52 -5.67
C LYS A 244 15.92 -32.44 -6.70
N ASN A 245 15.25 -32.70 -7.82
CA ASN A 245 15.74 -33.59 -8.86
C ASN A 245 16.81 -32.98 -9.77
N GLN A 246 16.92 -31.63 -9.82
CA GLN A 246 17.93 -30.92 -10.62
C GLN A 246 19.29 -30.83 -9.89
N ARG A 247 19.92 -31.99 -9.62
CA ARG A 247 21.21 -32.06 -8.91
C ARG A 247 22.35 -31.34 -9.66
N ARG A 248 22.29 -31.26 -11.00
CA ARG A 248 23.29 -30.59 -11.86
C ARG A 248 23.27 -29.06 -11.81
N LEU A 249 22.16 -28.44 -11.33
CA LEU A 249 22.12 -26.99 -11.17
C LEU A 249 22.95 -26.55 -9.97
N ALA A 250 24.06 -25.87 -10.25
CA ALA A 250 24.94 -25.35 -9.20
C ALA A 250 24.24 -24.28 -8.35
N TRP A 251 24.55 -24.30 -7.05
CA TRP A 251 24.17 -23.25 -6.15
C TRP A 251 25.12 -22.06 -6.28
N LYS A 252 24.60 -20.86 -6.57
CA LYS A 252 25.34 -19.61 -6.55
C LYS A 252 25.13 -18.89 -5.22
N ASN A 253 26.19 -18.36 -4.63
CA ASN A 253 26.08 -17.46 -3.49
C ASN A 253 25.55 -16.10 -3.93
N VAL A 254 24.53 -15.60 -3.24
CA VAL A 254 23.85 -14.35 -3.57
C VAL A 254 23.77 -13.49 -2.33
N CYS A 255 24.37 -12.31 -2.36
CA CYS A 255 24.28 -11.33 -1.30
C CYS A 255 23.30 -10.23 -1.70
N VAL A 256 22.27 -10.01 -0.86
CA VAL A 256 21.26 -8.96 -1.09
C VAL A 256 21.26 -7.95 0.05
N PRO A 257 20.91 -6.67 -0.21
CA PRO A 257 20.75 -5.68 0.84
C PRO A 257 19.72 -6.13 1.88
N ALA A 258 20.04 -6.04 3.17
CA ALA A 258 19.11 -6.33 4.25
C ALA A 258 18.45 -5.03 4.72
N LYS A 259 17.18 -4.81 4.35
CA LYS A 259 16.40 -3.66 4.80
C LYS A 259 15.83 -3.92 6.20
N GLY A 260 15.89 -2.89 7.08
CA GLY A 260 15.27 -2.96 8.41
C GLY A 260 15.99 -3.84 9.44
N SER A 261 17.21 -4.27 9.19
CA SER A 261 18.02 -5.09 10.09
C SER A 261 19.33 -4.36 10.44
N LYS A 262 19.88 -4.58 11.64
CA LYS A 262 21.24 -4.13 12.01
C LYS A 262 22.31 -4.67 11.06
N LYS A 263 22.05 -5.75 10.34
CA LYS A 263 22.91 -6.30 9.30
C LYS A 263 22.64 -5.61 7.98
N LYS A 264 23.67 -5.02 7.36
CA LYS A 264 23.58 -4.36 6.06
C LYS A 264 23.25 -5.32 4.90
N ARG A 265 23.50 -6.64 5.05
CA ARG A 265 23.39 -7.66 3.99
C ARG A 265 22.78 -8.97 4.51
N LYS A 266 22.11 -9.70 3.62
CA LYS A 266 21.65 -11.08 3.82
C LYS A 266 22.27 -11.98 2.75
N ASP A 267 22.84 -13.10 3.18
CA ASP A 267 23.46 -14.07 2.29
C ASP A 267 22.49 -15.22 2.03
N PHE A 268 22.24 -15.45 0.75
CA PHE A 268 21.46 -16.55 0.23
C PHE A 268 22.36 -17.42 -0.64
N ARG A 269 21.91 -18.63 -0.90
CA ARG A 269 22.31 -19.38 -2.06
C ARG A 269 21.10 -19.61 -2.95
N ALA A 270 21.28 -19.48 -4.25
CA ALA A 270 20.22 -19.63 -5.21
C ALA A 270 20.67 -20.49 -6.39
N ARG A 271 19.72 -21.18 -7.01
CA ARG A 271 19.89 -21.85 -8.31
C ARG A 271 18.68 -21.56 -9.17
N HIS A 272 18.86 -21.58 -10.46
CA HIS A 272 17.85 -21.13 -11.40
C HIS A 272 17.90 -21.94 -12.68
N THR A 273 16.81 -21.86 -13.44
CA THR A 273 16.69 -22.37 -14.80
C THR A 273 15.48 -21.76 -15.47
N ASP A 274 15.46 -21.74 -16.76
CA ASP A 274 14.30 -21.33 -17.54
C ASP A 274 13.25 -22.45 -17.54
N GLY A 275 11.98 -22.05 -17.55
CA GLY A 275 10.88 -22.99 -17.56
C GLY A 275 9.53 -22.31 -17.75
N PHE A 276 8.49 -23.11 -17.57
CA PHE A 276 7.10 -22.69 -17.71
C PHE A 276 6.34 -22.95 -16.41
N LEU A 277 5.40 -22.08 -16.11
CA LEU A 277 4.35 -22.33 -15.12
C LEU A 277 3.16 -23.00 -15.82
N ARG A 278 2.53 -23.98 -15.16
CA ARG A 278 1.32 -24.62 -15.71
C ARG A 278 0.25 -23.55 -15.98
N ASP A 279 -0.38 -23.65 -17.15
CA ASP A 279 -1.43 -22.74 -17.64
C ASP A 279 -0.96 -21.29 -17.90
N VAL A 280 0.36 -21.07 -18.04
CA VAL A 280 0.97 -19.79 -18.41
C VAL A 280 1.86 -20.04 -19.63
N ASP A 281 1.51 -19.42 -20.76
CA ASP A 281 2.14 -19.70 -22.06
C ASP A 281 3.43 -18.89 -22.33
N LYS A 282 4.00 -18.22 -21.29
CA LYS A 282 5.24 -17.47 -21.39
C LYS A 282 6.34 -18.17 -20.59
N PRO A 283 7.58 -18.29 -21.14
CA PRO A 283 8.70 -18.78 -20.36
C PRO A 283 9.03 -17.82 -19.21
N VAL A 284 9.48 -18.37 -18.10
CA VAL A 284 9.89 -17.64 -16.90
C VAL A 284 11.20 -18.18 -16.37
N LEU A 285 11.97 -17.31 -15.72
CA LEU A 285 13.10 -17.70 -14.90
C LEU A 285 12.58 -18.28 -13.59
N LEU A 286 12.79 -19.56 -13.36
CA LEU A 286 12.49 -20.26 -12.12
C LEU A 286 13.70 -20.15 -11.19
N VAL A 287 13.49 -19.63 -9.97
CA VAL A 287 14.56 -19.46 -8.98
C VAL A 287 14.19 -20.19 -7.69
N CYS A 288 15.11 -21.01 -7.19
CA CYS A 288 15.04 -21.60 -5.86
C CYS A 288 16.10 -20.94 -4.98
N SER A 289 15.71 -20.41 -3.82
CA SER A 289 16.62 -19.79 -2.88
C SER A 289 16.46 -20.34 -1.45
N GLU A 290 17.55 -20.33 -0.70
CA GLU A 290 17.57 -20.59 0.73
C GLU A 290 18.61 -19.70 1.43
N LEU A 291 18.45 -19.46 2.73
CA LEU A 291 19.44 -18.71 3.52
C LEU A 291 20.72 -19.53 3.68
N LYS A 292 21.90 -18.92 3.41
CA LYS A 292 23.20 -19.59 3.50
C LYS A 292 23.45 -20.19 4.90
N LYS A 293 23.01 -19.53 5.98
CA LYS A 293 23.14 -20.00 7.37
C LYS A 293 22.18 -21.14 7.75
N ARG A 294 21.22 -21.48 6.91
CA ARG A 294 20.21 -22.53 7.13
C ARG A 294 20.12 -23.41 5.90
N THR A 295 21.25 -24.02 5.50
CA THR A 295 21.33 -25.00 4.43
C THR A 295 20.45 -26.20 4.77
N GLY A 296 19.57 -26.58 3.83
CA GLY A 296 18.53 -27.60 4.09
C GLY A 296 17.27 -27.06 4.77
N GLY A 297 17.22 -25.75 5.09
CA GLY A 297 16.06 -25.10 5.66
C GLY A 297 14.95 -24.80 4.64
N LYS A 298 13.99 -23.99 5.05
CA LYS A 298 12.82 -23.64 4.22
C LYS A 298 13.26 -22.90 2.93
N ARG A 299 13.06 -23.56 1.79
CA ARG A 299 13.30 -23.00 0.46
C ARG A 299 12.16 -22.06 0.04
N LYS A 300 12.50 -21.04 -0.73
CA LYS A 300 11.55 -20.18 -1.43
C LYS A 300 11.75 -20.33 -2.92
N TYR A 301 10.63 -20.32 -3.64
CA TYR A 301 10.61 -20.46 -5.08
C TYR A 301 10.03 -19.20 -5.69
N PHE A 302 10.61 -18.76 -6.81
CA PHE A 302 10.18 -17.56 -7.51
C PHE A 302 10.06 -17.82 -9.00
N ALA A 303 9.17 -17.08 -9.64
CA ALA A 303 9.11 -16.94 -11.07
C ALA A 303 9.31 -15.48 -11.46
N CYS A 304 10.15 -15.24 -12.46
CA CYS A 304 10.35 -13.93 -13.07
C CYS A 304 10.10 -14.04 -14.58
N THR A 305 9.32 -13.13 -15.15
CA THR A 305 9.06 -13.11 -16.61
C THR A 305 10.24 -12.64 -17.43
N ARG A 306 11.21 -11.97 -16.81
CA ARG A 306 12.45 -11.59 -17.43
C ARG A 306 13.47 -12.70 -17.21
N ILE A 307 13.73 -13.49 -18.25
CA ILE A 307 14.58 -14.69 -18.16
C ILE A 307 16.09 -14.40 -18.26
N ASP A 308 16.45 -13.22 -18.74
CA ASP A 308 17.81 -12.74 -18.98
C ASP A 308 18.47 -12.10 -17.73
N VAL A 309 17.79 -12.12 -16.57
CA VAL A 309 18.33 -11.52 -15.35
C VAL A 309 19.00 -12.54 -14.43
N ASP A 310 20.01 -12.08 -13.69
CA ASP A 310 20.64 -12.91 -12.65
C ASP A 310 19.67 -13.18 -11.48
N PRO A 311 19.70 -14.35 -10.84
CA PRO A 311 18.91 -14.66 -9.65
C PRO A 311 19.04 -13.63 -8.52
N LYS A 312 20.16 -12.93 -8.43
CA LYS A 312 20.36 -11.82 -7.48
C LYS A 312 19.36 -10.71 -7.72
N ILE A 313 19.10 -10.36 -8.99
CA ILE A 313 18.13 -9.32 -9.38
C ILE A 313 16.72 -9.73 -8.92
N VAL A 314 16.35 -10.99 -9.12
CA VAL A 314 15.04 -11.53 -8.66
C VAL A 314 14.90 -11.41 -7.15
N LEU A 315 15.93 -11.77 -6.38
CA LEU A 315 15.89 -11.70 -4.92
C LEU A 315 15.88 -10.25 -4.41
N ILE A 316 16.61 -9.34 -5.04
CA ILE A 316 16.58 -7.90 -4.72
C ILE A 316 15.20 -7.33 -5.03
N ALA A 317 14.67 -7.58 -6.23
CA ALA A 317 13.33 -7.13 -6.63
C ALA A 317 12.26 -7.63 -5.65
N TYR A 318 12.26 -8.92 -5.33
CA TYR A 318 11.33 -9.46 -4.35
C TYR A 318 11.48 -8.82 -2.96
N GLY A 319 12.67 -8.39 -2.59
CA GLY A 319 12.92 -7.65 -1.35
C GLY A 319 12.14 -6.35 -1.26
N PHE A 320 11.80 -5.71 -2.39
CA PHE A 320 10.96 -4.51 -2.41
C PHE A 320 9.51 -4.79 -2.01
N ARG A 321 9.03 -6.03 -2.11
CA ARG A 321 7.70 -6.42 -1.61
C ARG A 321 7.49 -6.02 -0.15
N TRP A 322 8.55 -6.02 0.68
CA TRP A 322 8.47 -5.59 2.07
C TRP A 322 7.95 -4.16 2.27
N ARG A 323 8.00 -3.32 1.24
CA ARG A 323 7.52 -1.93 1.32
C ARG A 323 6.00 -1.86 1.53
N ILE A 324 5.22 -2.83 1.05
CA ILE A 324 3.79 -2.86 1.32
C ILE A 324 3.49 -3.28 2.77
N GLU A 325 4.32 -4.11 3.38
CA GLU A 325 4.21 -4.44 4.81
C GLU A 325 4.50 -3.21 5.68
N VAL A 326 5.49 -2.39 5.27
CA VAL A 326 5.75 -1.09 5.92
C VAL A 326 4.55 -0.16 5.76
N PHE A 327 4.01 -0.01 4.56
CA PHE A 327 2.79 0.76 4.31
C PHE A 327 1.63 0.28 5.18
N ASN A 328 1.34 -1.03 5.17
CA ASN A 328 0.29 -1.64 5.98
C ASN A 328 0.47 -1.38 7.49
N LYS A 329 1.70 -1.37 7.97
CA LYS A 329 2.04 -1.02 9.35
C LYS A 329 1.80 0.45 9.63
N GLU A 330 2.30 1.34 8.77
CA GLU A 330 2.20 2.79 8.92
C GLU A 330 0.75 3.27 8.94
N ILE A 331 -0.11 2.80 8.01
CA ILE A 331 -1.53 3.21 8.00
C ILE A 331 -2.28 2.73 9.25
N LYS A 332 -1.91 1.57 9.80
CA LYS A 332 -2.50 1.05 11.04
C LYS A 332 -2.03 1.80 12.29
N GLN A 333 -0.76 2.17 12.35
CA GLN A 333 -0.16 2.80 13.52
C GLN A 333 -0.35 4.32 13.56
N HIS A 334 -0.39 4.97 12.38
CA HIS A 334 -0.27 6.42 12.27
C HIS A 334 -1.48 7.10 11.61
N PHE A 335 -2.36 6.38 10.95
CA PHE A 335 -3.48 6.99 10.20
C PHE A 335 -4.85 6.47 10.62
N GLY A 336 -4.93 5.76 11.74
CA GLY A 336 -6.23 5.29 12.25
C GLY A 336 -6.94 4.29 11.34
N PHE A 337 -6.23 3.52 10.50
CA PHE A 337 -6.84 2.55 9.58
C PHE A 337 -7.83 1.61 10.28
N GLN A 338 -7.62 1.30 11.55
CA GLN A 338 -8.47 0.42 12.35
C GLN A 338 -9.56 1.16 13.15
N ASP A 339 -9.51 2.50 13.22
CA ASP A 339 -10.18 3.27 14.26
C ASP A 339 -11.52 3.88 13.85
N VAL A 340 -12.07 3.51 12.70
CA VAL A 340 -13.41 3.99 12.30
C VAL A 340 -14.52 3.26 13.03
N ALA A 341 -15.25 3.98 13.87
CA ALA A 341 -16.44 3.49 14.59
C ALA A 341 -17.70 3.62 13.71
N ALA A 342 -17.78 2.86 12.63
CA ALA A 342 -18.91 2.87 11.71
C ALA A 342 -19.52 1.48 11.56
N LYS A 343 -20.87 1.41 11.54
CA LYS A 343 -21.62 0.16 11.29
C LYS A 343 -21.74 -0.13 9.80
N SER A 344 -21.95 0.91 8.96
CA SER A 344 -22.06 0.79 7.51
C SER A 344 -20.73 0.45 6.87
N PHE A 345 -20.73 -0.50 5.95
CA PHE A 345 -19.52 -0.85 5.21
C PHE A 345 -19.10 0.25 4.23
N ASP A 346 -20.03 1.04 3.70
CA ASP A 346 -19.71 2.19 2.86
C ASP A 346 -18.88 3.24 3.61
N SER A 347 -19.23 3.49 4.89
CA SER A 347 -18.42 4.36 5.75
C SER A 347 -17.02 3.81 5.98
N VAL A 348 -16.88 2.48 6.13
CA VAL A 348 -15.59 1.82 6.28
C VAL A 348 -14.76 1.96 4.99
N VAL A 349 -15.38 1.78 3.83
CA VAL A 349 -14.72 1.96 2.53
C VAL A 349 -14.25 3.40 2.36
N SER A 350 -15.14 4.39 2.62
CA SER A 350 -14.77 5.82 2.58
C SER A 350 -13.56 6.11 3.47
N HIS A 351 -13.60 5.65 4.74
CA HIS A 351 -12.51 5.83 5.68
C HIS A 351 -11.18 5.30 5.16
N VAL A 352 -11.15 4.06 4.65
CA VAL A 352 -9.92 3.44 4.14
C VAL A 352 -9.33 4.24 2.98
N HIS A 353 -10.17 4.78 2.10
CA HIS A 353 -9.72 5.62 0.99
C HIS A 353 -9.16 6.96 1.47
N TRP A 354 -9.80 7.61 2.46
CA TRP A 354 -9.29 8.84 3.06
C TRP A 354 -7.98 8.62 3.84
N VAL A 355 -7.82 7.48 4.49
CA VAL A 355 -6.54 7.06 5.11
C VAL A 355 -5.43 7.00 4.06
N CYS A 356 -5.70 6.41 2.89
CA CYS A 356 -4.73 6.38 1.79
C CYS A 356 -4.44 7.78 1.24
N CYS A 357 -5.46 8.66 1.11
CA CYS A 357 -5.25 10.07 0.73
C CYS A 357 -4.37 10.81 1.72
N ALA A 358 -4.65 10.69 3.01
CA ALA A 358 -3.85 11.31 4.08
C ALA A 358 -2.40 10.81 4.06
N TYR A 359 -2.19 9.51 3.80
CA TYR A 359 -0.87 8.93 3.64
C TYR A 359 -0.11 9.55 2.48
N ILE A 360 -0.72 9.65 1.28
CA ILE A 360 -0.10 10.28 0.11
C ILE A 360 0.25 11.74 0.38
N LEU A 361 -0.68 12.50 0.95
CA LEU A 361 -0.46 13.91 1.28
C LEU A 361 0.72 14.09 2.22
N LEU A 362 0.82 13.27 3.26
CA LEU A 362 1.92 13.34 4.21
C LEU A 362 3.26 12.91 3.58
N GLN A 363 3.25 11.93 2.67
CA GLN A 363 4.42 11.54 1.87
C GLN A 363 4.86 12.66 0.93
N ALA A 364 3.93 13.34 0.28
CA ALA A 364 4.19 14.46 -0.63
C ALA A 364 4.81 15.69 0.07
N ARG A 365 5.02 15.60 1.36
CA ARG A 365 5.56 16.63 2.25
C ARG A 365 4.72 17.91 2.23
N PRO A 366 3.74 17.99 3.14
CA PRO A 366 2.89 19.18 3.25
C PRO A 366 3.70 20.47 3.40
N LEU A 367 3.15 21.55 2.87
CA LEU A 367 3.74 22.87 3.00
C LEU A 367 3.96 23.22 4.48
N GLY A 368 5.20 23.58 4.85
CA GLY A 368 5.63 23.89 6.22
C GLY A 368 6.16 22.73 7.03
N VAL A 369 6.12 21.52 6.51
CA VAL A 369 6.83 20.37 7.10
C VAL A 369 8.32 20.49 6.74
N PRO A 370 9.24 20.57 7.73
CA PRO A 370 10.66 20.77 7.47
C PRO A 370 11.28 19.58 6.72
N GLU A 371 12.34 19.86 5.96
CA GLU A 371 13.06 18.82 5.20
C GLU A 371 13.69 17.75 6.09
N SER A 372 14.03 18.10 7.32
CA SER A 372 14.55 17.20 8.35
C SER A 372 13.55 16.13 8.79
N ALA A 373 12.24 16.37 8.65
CA ALA A 373 11.19 15.39 8.98
C ALA A 373 11.16 14.25 7.95
N ARG A 374 11.83 13.14 8.26
CA ARG A 374 11.99 11.99 7.37
C ARG A 374 10.94 10.89 7.59
N THR A 375 10.57 10.67 8.85
CA THR A 375 9.59 9.62 9.22
C THR A 375 8.15 10.14 9.17
N ILE A 376 7.20 9.23 9.05
CA ILE A 376 5.75 9.56 9.12
C ILE A 376 5.44 10.31 10.42
N LEU A 377 5.94 9.82 11.55
CA LEU A 377 5.67 10.40 12.86
C LEU A 377 6.23 11.85 12.98
N GLU A 378 7.43 12.12 12.48
CA GLU A 378 8.01 13.47 12.46
C GLU A 378 7.19 14.43 11.60
N LYS A 379 6.71 13.96 10.46
CA LYS A 379 5.82 14.74 9.58
C LYS A 379 4.48 15.02 10.27
N GLN A 380 3.87 14.03 10.93
CA GLN A 380 2.64 14.22 11.70
C GLN A 380 2.81 15.24 12.82
N ARG A 381 3.90 15.15 13.59
CA ARG A 381 4.22 16.12 14.64
C ARG A 381 4.40 17.55 14.08
N SER A 382 5.01 17.67 12.91
CA SER A 382 5.17 18.97 12.25
C SER A 382 3.82 19.55 11.81
N VAL A 383 2.91 18.72 11.28
CA VAL A 383 1.54 19.16 10.93
C VAL A 383 0.76 19.55 12.18
N ALA A 384 0.83 18.77 13.26
CA ALA A 384 0.22 19.12 14.55
C ALA A 384 0.69 20.48 15.08
N LYS A 385 1.99 20.76 15.00
CA LYS A 385 2.58 22.06 15.40
C LYS A 385 2.02 23.22 14.57
N ILE A 386 1.76 23.02 13.27
CA ILE A 386 1.12 24.04 12.41
C ILE A 386 -0.28 24.39 12.92
N LEU A 387 -1.06 23.38 13.36
CA LEU A 387 -2.40 23.59 13.91
C LEU A 387 -2.37 24.29 15.26
N GLN A 388 -1.50 23.87 16.17
CA GLN A 388 -1.33 24.52 17.49
C GLN A 388 -0.97 26.00 17.33
N THR A 389 -0.10 26.34 16.38
CA THR A 389 0.24 27.74 16.08
C THR A 389 -0.98 28.54 15.61
N ARG A 390 -1.89 27.90 14.81
CA ARG A 390 -3.16 28.52 14.42
C ARG A 390 -4.07 28.76 15.62
N GLU A 391 -4.24 27.79 16.49
CA GLU A 391 -5.09 27.90 17.69
C GLU A 391 -4.63 29.03 18.58
N LYS A 392 -3.32 29.10 18.85
CA LYS A 392 -2.71 30.21 19.58
C LYS A 392 -3.00 31.58 18.94
N ALA A 393 -2.85 31.67 17.61
CA ALA A 393 -3.12 32.91 16.88
C ALA A 393 -4.62 33.31 16.94
N CYS A 394 -5.54 32.35 16.79
CA CYS A 394 -6.96 32.61 16.92
C CYS A 394 -7.34 33.06 18.31
N PHE A 395 -6.76 32.44 19.35
CA PHE A 395 -6.97 32.83 20.75
C PHE A 395 -6.48 34.27 21.03
N LEU A 396 -5.29 34.63 20.55
CA LEU A 396 -4.76 35.99 20.67
C LEU A 396 -5.64 37.03 19.96
N GLN A 397 -6.18 36.68 18.75
CA GLN A 397 -7.12 37.58 18.04
C GLN A 397 -8.44 37.75 18.81
N LEU A 398 -8.95 36.67 19.43
CA LEU A 398 -10.15 36.74 20.25
C LEU A 398 -9.92 37.66 21.46
N LEU A 399 -8.82 37.47 22.19
CA LEU A 399 -8.44 38.33 23.33
C LEU A 399 -8.34 39.82 22.90
N THR A 400 -7.79 40.07 21.71
CA THR A 400 -7.71 41.43 21.18
C THR A 400 -9.08 42.04 20.94
N ARG A 401 -10.05 41.25 20.44
CA ARG A 401 -11.42 41.70 20.16
C ARG A 401 -12.25 41.97 21.41
N ILE A 402 -12.04 41.23 22.50
CA ILE A 402 -12.77 41.40 23.76
C ILE A 402 -12.13 42.46 24.66
N GLY A 403 -11.16 43.25 24.16
CA GLY A 403 -10.68 44.45 24.88
C GLY A 403 -9.75 44.18 26.06
N GLY A 404 -9.10 43.03 26.13
CA GLY A 404 -8.08 42.74 27.16
C GLY A 404 -6.98 43.81 27.21
N THR A 405 -6.54 44.16 28.42
CA THR A 405 -5.45 45.14 28.60
C THR A 405 -4.16 44.65 27.93
N GLU A 406 -3.31 45.60 27.48
CA GLU A 406 -2.06 45.27 26.75
C GLU A 406 -1.10 44.44 27.64
N SER A 407 -1.12 44.63 28.94
CA SER A 407 -0.38 43.84 29.93
C SER A 407 -0.83 42.38 29.94
N CYS A 408 -2.13 42.11 29.93
CA CYS A 408 -2.69 40.76 29.91
C CYS A 408 -2.36 40.06 28.58
N LYS A 409 -2.39 40.79 27.45
CA LYS A 409 -1.99 40.29 26.13
C LYS A 409 -0.52 39.87 26.10
N ASN A 410 0.36 40.69 26.70
CA ASN A 410 1.80 40.42 26.71
C ASN A 410 2.16 39.23 27.61
N GLN A 411 1.54 39.09 28.77
CA GLN A 411 1.70 37.92 29.65
C GLN A 411 1.22 36.65 28.98
N LEU A 412 0.06 36.68 28.32
CA LEU A 412 -0.47 35.54 27.56
C LEU A 412 0.36 35.18 26.33
N LYS A 413 0.90 36.19 25.61
CA LYS A 413 1.85 35.93 24.52
C LYS A 413 3.09 35.19 25.05
N LYS A 414 3.64 35.62 26.19
CA LYS A 414 4.80 34.96 26.81
C LYS A 414 4.48 33.53 27.21
N ALA A 415 3.39 33.31 27.96
CA ALA A 415 2.96 31.96 28.36
C ALA A 415 2.65 31.00 27.20
N LEU A 416 2.14 31.52 26.06
CA LEU A 416 1.87 30.70 24.85
C LEU A 416 3.11 30.43 23.99
N MET A 417 4.22 31.16 24.21
CA MET A 417 5.50 30.89 23.54
C MET A 417 6.34 29.88 24.31
N ASP A 418 6.11 29.72 25.60
CA ASP A 418 6.83 28.80 26.49
C ASP A 418 6.23 27.39 26.54
N ILE A 419 5.10 27.14 25.87
CA ILE A 419 4.46 25.83 25.64
C ILE A 419 4.76 25.33 24.23
#